data_e55d419b8cd505cdc03e713d9146d0f3
#
_entry.id   e55d419b8cd505cdc03e713d9146d0f3
#
_cell.length_a   1.000
_cell.length_b   1.000
_cell.length_c   1.000
_cell.angle_alpha   90.00
_cell.angle_beta   90.00
_cell.angle_gamma   90.00
#
_symmetry.space_group_name_H-M   'P 1'
#
loop_
_entity.id
_entity.type
_entity.pdbx_description
1 polymer ?
#
loop_
_entity_poly.entity_id
_entity_poly.type
_entity_poly.pdbx_seq_one_letter_code
_entity_poly.pdbx_strand_id
1 'polypeptide(L)'
;MTKSILVVDDTRSMRKMVAAVLQTAGYQVEEASDGVEALALARGRVFDLVVTDQNMPRMDGVSLIRELRSLAAYDPVALLVLSTEVNPELKQKGREAGATGWLAKPFDPQRMLEIVRTFI
;
A
#
# COMPACT_ATOMS: atom_id res chain seq x y z
N MET A 1 -18.26 -10.87 2.21
CA MET A 1 -18.07 -9.49 2.64
C MET A 1 -17.02 -8.81 1.78
N THR A 2 -17.23 -7.53 1.49
CA THR A 2 -16.32 -6.78 0.63
C THR A 2 -15.05 -6.42 1.40
N LYS A 3 -13.91 -6.72 0.80
CA LYS A 3 -12.61 -6.37 1.38
C LYS A 3 -12.26 -4.92 1.07
N SER A 4 -11.57 -4.26 1.98
CA SER A 4 -11.19 -2.85 1.86
C SER A 4 -9.68 -2.70 1.72
N ILE A 5 -9.28 -1.80 0.84
CA ILE A 5 -7.88 -1.53 0.52
C ILE A 5 -7.61 -0.04 0.68
N LEU A 6 -6.50 0.30 1.32
CA LEU A 6 -5.99 1.67 1.39
C LEU A 6 -4.91 1.84 0.33
N VAL A 7 -5.10 2.79 -0.58
CA VAL A 7 -4.14 3.13 -1.62
C VAL A 7 -3.49 4.47 -1.30
N VAL A 8 -2.18 4.48 -1.19
CA VAL A 8 -1.40 5.67 -0.79
C VAL A 8 -0.43 6.03 -1.91
N ASP A 9 -0.59 7.20 -2.49
CA ASP A 9 0.28 7.71 -3.54
C ASP A 9 0.10 9.23 -3.62
N ASP A 10 1.21 9.96 -3.68
CA ASP A 10 1.17 11.42 -3.77
C ASP A 10 0.81 11.93 -5.17
N THR A 11 0.92 11.07 -6.19
CA THR A 11 0.53 11.39 -7.56
C THR A 11 -0.93 11.01 -7.77
N ARG A 12 -1.78 12.01 -7.95
CA ARG A 12 -3.23 11.79 -8.10
C ARG A 12 -3.57 10.84 -9.23
N SER A 13 -2.95 11.00 -10.40
CA SER A 13 -3.25 10.16 -11.56
C SER A 13 -2.90 8.70 -11.30
N MET A 14 -1.74 8.43 -10.72
CA MET A 14 -1.34 7.07 -10.37
C MET A 14 -2.25 6.47 -9.31
N ARG A 15 -2.56 7.25 -8.26
CA ARG A 15 -3.45 6.81 -7.20
C ARG A 15 -4.82 6.41 -7.74
N LYS A 16 -5.37 7.24 -8.64
CA LYS A 16 -6.67 6.96 -9.27
C LYS A 16 -6.63 5.73 -10.16
N MET A 17 -5.53 5.51 -10.88
CA MET A 17 -5.36 4.32 -11.72
C MET A 17 -5.36 3.04 -10.87
N VAL A 18 -4.59 3.04 -9.81
CA VAL A 18 -4.53 1.88 -8.90
C VAL A 18 -5.90 1.63 -8.26
N ALA A 19 -6.54 2.69 -7.76
CA ALA A 19 -7.87 2.59 -7.16
C ALA A 19 -8.89 2.01 -8.14
N ALA A 20 -8.88 2.48 -9.40
CA ALA A 20 -9.82 2.01 -10.41
C ALA A 20 -9.65 0.52 -10.70
N VAL A 21 -8.42 0.04 -10.80
CA VAL A 21 -8.14 -1.38 -11.03
C VAL A 21 -8.71 -2.23 -9.89
N LEU A 22 -8.49 -1.81 -8.66
CA LEU A 22 -8.96 -2.54 -7.48
C LEU A 22 -10.48 -2.48 -7.33
N GLN A 23 -11.08 -1.31 -7.57
CA GLN A 23 -12.53 -1.14 -7.51
C GLN A 23 -13.22 -2.00 -8.55
N THR A 24 -12.69 -2.06 -9.77
CA THR A 24 -13.25 -2.89 -10.84
C THR A 24 -13.23 -4.37 -10.45
N ALA A 25 -12.26 -4.78 -9.65
CA ALA A 25 -12.17 -6.15 -9.15
C ALA A 25 -13.09 -6.43 -7.95
N GLY A 26 -13.85 -5.44 -7.48
CA GLY A 26 -14.84 -5.62 -6.42
C GLY A 26 -14.38 -5.19 -5.03
N TYR A 27 -13.19 -4.60 -4.89
CA TYR A 27 -12.72 -4.12 -3.60
C TYR A 27 -13.24 -2.73 -3.30
N GLN A 28 -13.41 -2.41 -2.02
CA GLN A 28 -13.64 -1.05 -1.58
C GLN A 28 -12.28 -0.38 -1.40
N VAL A 29 -12.14 0.83 -1.90
CA VAL A 29 -10.86 1.54 -1.88
C VAL A 29 -11.01 2.90 -1.21
N GLU A 30 -10.13 3.16 -0.23
CA GLU A 30 -9.89 4.48 0.33
C GLU A 30 -8.55 4.97 -0.21
N GLU A 31 -8.42 6.27 -0.41
CA GLU A 31 -7.22 6.88 -0.96
C GLU A 31 -6.59 7.86 0.03
N ALA A 32 -5.26 7.88 0.05
CA ALA A 32 -4.50 8.85 0.81
C ALA A 32 -3.38 9.40 -0.07
N SER A 33 -3.07 10.68 0.09
CA SER A 33 -2.08 11.36 -0.73
C SER A 33 -0.66 11.32 -0.15
N ASP A 34 -0.51 10.91 1.09
CA ASP A 34 0.81 10.74 1.74
C ASP A 34 0.69 9.83 2.96
N GLY A 35 1.85 9.53 3.55
CA GLY A 35 1.91 8.61 4.68
C GLY A 35 1.22 9.13 5.94
N VAL A 36 1.23 10.43 6.16
CA VAL A 36 0.59 11.02 7.35
C VAL A 36 -0.92 10.86 7.27
N GLU A 37 -1.51 11.19 6.11
CA GLU A 37 -2.95 11.00 5.87
C GLU A 37 -3.32 9.52 5.97
N ALA A 38 -2.50 8.65 5.35
CA ALA A 38 -2.74 7.21 5.39
C ALA A 38 -2.74 6.67 6.83
N LEU A 39 -1.80 7.09 7.64
CA LEU A 39 -1.71 6.64 9.03
C LEU A 39 -2.94 7.09 9.83
N ALA A 40 -3.41 8.32 9.61
CA ALA A 40 -4.61 8.82 10.25
C ALA A 40 -5.83 7.97 9.89
N LEU A 41 -6.00 7.65 8.60
CA LEU A 41 -7.10 6.78 8.15
C LEU A 41 -6.98 5.37 8.75
N ALA A 42 -5.76 4.83 8.78
CA ALA A 42 -5.51 3.48 9.29
C ALA A 42 -5.78 3.35 10.79
N ARG A 43 -5.60 4.43 11.54
CA ARG A 43 -5.93 4.43 12.98
C ARG A 43 -7.43 4.44 13.22
N GLY A 44 -8.21 4.97 12.27
CA GLY A 44 -9.65 5.04 12.38
C GLY A 44 -10.39 3.77 11.97
N ARG A 45 -9.75 2.92 11.17
CA ARG A 45 -10.31 1.63 10.75
C ARG A 45 -9.20 0.72 10.26
N VAL A 46 -9.44 -0.60 10.34
CA VAL A 46 -8.48 -1.58 9.86
C VAL A 46 -8.82 -1.96 8.41
N PHE A 47 -7.89 -1.67 7.50
CA PHE A 47 -8.00 -2.10 6.10
C PHE A 47 -7.49 -3.53 5.97
N ASP A 48 -8.02 -4.24 4.98
CA ASP A 48 -7.61 -5.63 4.73
C ASP A 48 -6.27 -5.72 4.03
N LEU A 49 -5.86 -4.66 3.32
CA LEU A 49 -4.59 -4.58 2.61
C LEU A 49 -4.24 -3.11 2.39
N VAL A 50 -2.95 -2.80 2.38
CA VAL A 50 -2.46 -1.45 2.08
C VAL A 50 -1.47 -1.53 0.93
N VAL A 51 -1.64 -0.67 -0.08
CA VAL A 51 -0.69 -0.48 -1.17
C VAL A 51 -0.18 0.95 -1.07
N THR A 52 1.12 1.14 -0.90
CA THR A 52 1.71 2.47 -0.76
C THR A 52 2.85 2.69 -1.74
N ASP A 53 2.92 3.91 -2.29
CA ASP A 53 4.11 4.39 -2.97
C ASP A 53 5.24 4.53 -1.96
N GLN A 54 6.50 4.52 -2.43
CA GLN A 54 7.65 4.75 -1.57
C GLN A 54 7.98 6.24 -1.42
N ASN A 55 8.07 6.95 -2.53
CA ASN A 55 8.52 8.34 -2.53
C ASN A 55 7.36 9.31 -2.38
N MET A 56 7.14 9.78 -1.15
CA MET A 56 6.06 10.70 -0.81
C MET A 56 6.57 11.77 0.14
N PRO A 57 5.98 12.99 0.11
CA PRO A 57 6.34 14.01 1.08
C PRO A 57 5.88 13.64 2.48
N ARG A 58 6.50 14.20 3.47
CA ARG A 58 6.22 14.08 4.91
C ARG A 58 6.50 12.70 5.49
N MET A 59 6.07 11.62 4.85
CA MET A 59 6.32 10.27 5.32
C MET A 59 6.36 9.33 4.12
N ASP A 60 7.48 8.66 3.89
CA ASP A 60 7.63 7.72 2.78
C ASP A 60 6.96 6.35 3.10
N GLY A 61 6.91 5.48 2.08
CA GLY A 61 6.23 4.20 2.21
C GLY A 61 6.83 3.29 3.28
N VAL A 62 8.15 3.19 3.34
CA VAL A 62 8.83 2.34 4.35
C VAL A 62 8.55 2.85 5.77
N SER A 63 8.57 4.18 5.94
CA SER A 63 8.27 4.79 7.24
C SER A 63 6.81 4.54 7.63
N LEU A 64 5.89 4.67 6.66
CA LEU A 64 4.47 4.37 6.88
C LEU A 64 4.29 2.91 7.33
N ILE A 65 4.94 1.99 6.65
CA ILE A 65 4.85 0.56 6.99
C ILE A 65 5.35 0.30 8.41
N ARG A 66 6.45 0.94 8.78
CA ARG A 66 7.00 0.82 10.14
C ARG A 66 5.98 1.29 11.18
N GLU A 67 5.33 2.43 10.91
CA GLU A 67 4.30 2.96 11.80
C GLU A 67 3.07 2.04 11.86
N LEU A 68 2.63 1.51 10.72
CA LEU A 68 1.50 0.59 10.69
C LEU A 68 1.80 -0.70 11.48
N ARG A 69 3.01 -1.22 11.36
CA ARG A 69 3.40 -2.42 12.12
C ARG A 69 3.46 -2.20 13.63
N SER A 70 3.54 -0.96 14.08
CA SER A 70 3.46 -0.64 15.50
C SER A 70 2.02 -0.72 16.03
N LEU A 71 1.03 -0.78 15.13
CA LEU A 71 -0.37 -0.92 15.50
C LEU A 71 -0.73 -2.41 15.48
N ALA A 72 -1.15 -2.95 16.62
CA ALA A 72 -1.41 -4.38 16.76
C ALA A 72 -2.39 -4.92 15.73
N ALA A 73 -3.42 -4.15 15.37
CA ALA A 73 -4.43 -4.55 14.40
C ALA A 73 -3.86 -4.78 12.99
N TYR A 74 -2.71 -4.18 12.68
CA TYR A 74 -2.07 -4.32 11.37
C TYR A 74 -1.03 -5.43 11.30
N ASP A 75 -0.83 -6.17 12.38
CA ASP A 75 0.12 -7.28 12.40
C ASP A 75 -0.15 -8.29 11.27
N PRO A 76 -1.39 -8.75 11.03
CA PRO A 76 -1.67 -9.72 9.98
C PRO A 76 -1.95 -9.10 8.60
N VAL A 77 -2.00 -7.78 8.48
CA VAL A 77 -2.41 -7.11 7.24
C VAL A 77 -1.28 -7.10 6.22
N ALA A 78 -1.57 -7.42 4.96
CA ALA A 78 -0.59 -7.32 3.88
C ALA A 78 -0.31 -5.85 3.56
N LEU A 79 0.96 -5.48 3.63
CA LEU A 79 1.45 -4.13 3.35
C LEU A 79 2.39 -4.20 2.15
N LEU A 80 1.93 -3.66 1.01
CA LEU A 80 2.65 -3.74 -0.26
C LEU A 80 3.20 -2.37 -0.65
N VAL A 81 4.42 -2.35 -1.18
CA VAL A 81 5.02 -1.13 -1.72
C VAL A 81 4.97 -1.19 -3.24
N LEU A 82 4.53 -0.10 -3.87
CA LEU A 82 4.52 0.05 -5.32
C LEU A 82 5.46 1.22 -5.66
N SER A 83 6.60 0.93 -6.30
CA SER A 83 7.65 1.93 -6.48
C SER A 83 8.40 1.75 -7.79
N THR A 84 8.91 2.88 -8.34
CA THR A 84 9.85 2.86 -9.47
C THR A 84 11.23 2.39 -9.03
N GLU A 85 11.50 2.40 -7.73
CA GLU A 85 12.79 2.01 -7.20
C GLU A 85 12.84 0.50 -6.95
N VAL A 86 13.85 -0.15 -7.53
CA VAL A 86 14.07 -1.59 -7.38
C VAL A 86 15.41 -1.88 -6.69
N ASN A 87 15.94 -0.89 -6.00
CA ASN A 87 17.20 -0.95 -5.27
C ASN A 87 17.13 -2.03 -4.17
N PRO A 88 18.06 -3.01 -4.15
CA PRO A 88 18.04 -4.07 -3.14
C PRO A 88 18.13 -3.57 -1.70
N GLU A 89 18.88 -2.48 -1.47
CA GLU A 89 19.01 -1.90 -0.13
C GLU A 89 17.69 -1.33 0.37
N LEU A 90 16.94 -0.67 -0.51
CA LEU A 90 15.64 -0.11 -0.18
C LEU A 90 14.62 -1.22 0.07
N LYS A 91 14.63 -2.27 -0.75
CA LYS A 91 13.78 -3.43 -0.54
C LYS A 91 14.07 -4.11 0.79
N GLN A 92 15.35 -4.18 1.18
CA GLN A 92 15.74 -4.75 2.46
C GLN A 92 15.21 -3.90 3.62
N LYS A 93 15.32 -2.59 3.52
CA LYS A 93 14.73 -1.67 4.52
C LYS A 93 13.22 -1.87 4.63
N GLY A 94 12.56 -2.07 3.49
CA GLY A 94 11.13 -2.35 3.47
C GLY A 94 10.79 -3.65 4.20
N ARG A 95 11.52 -4.71 3.94
CA ARG A 95 11.33 -5.98 4.63
C ARG A 95 11.55 -5.85 6.13
N GLU A 96 12.60 -5.15 6.54
CA GLU A 96 12.89 -4.92 7.95
C GLU A 96 11.81 -4.10 8.64
N ALA A 97 11.19 -3.18 7.91
CA ALA A 97 10.06 -2.39 8.42
C ALA A 97 8.76 -3.21 8.52
N GLY A 98 8.69 -4.34 7.82
CA GLY A 98 7.53 -5.21 7.84
C GLY A 98 6.71 -5.26 6.56
N ALA A 99 7.27 -4.80 5.42
CA ALA A 99 6.59 -4.89 4.13
C ALA A 99 6.37 -6.34 3.74
N THR A 100 5.17 -6.64 3.26
CA THR A 100 4.81 -7.97 2.79
C THR A 100 5.35 -8.24 1.39
N GLY A 101 5.37 -7.21 0.55
CA GLY A 101 5.86 -7.33 -0.83
C GLY A 101 6.21 -6.00 -1.44
N TRP A 102 6.88 -6.06 -2.59
CA TRP A 102 7.37 -4.91 -3.33
C TRP A 102 7.04 -5.07 -4.80
N LEU A 103 6.29 -4.13 -5.36
CA LEU A 103 5.85 -4.14 -6.75
C LEU A 103 6.54 -3.01 -7.51
N ALA A 104 7.00 -3.30 -8.72
CA ALA A 104 7.66 -2.30 -9.56
C ALA A 104 6.63 -1.46 -10.33
N LYS A 105 6.94 -0.17 -10.52
CA LYS A 105 6.21 0.71 -11.44
C LYS A 105 6.97 0.75 -12.77
N PRO A 106 6.30 0.87 -13.91
CA PRO A 106 4.84 0.86 -14.08
C PRO A 106 4.25 -0.49 -13.73
N PHE A 107 3.07 -0.49 -13.12
CA PHE A 107 2.46 -1.73 -12.68
C PHE A 107 1.62 -2.37 -13.79
N ASP A 108 1.57 -3.70 -13.79
CA ASP A 108 0.67 -4.47 -14.63
C ASP A 108 -0.60 -4.73 -13.81
N PRO A 109 -1.78 -4.24 -14.26
CA PRO A 109 -3.02 -4.43 -13.53
C PRO A 109 -3.33 -5.89 -13.22
N GLN A 110 -3.08 -6.78 -14.17
CA GLN A 110 -3.34 -8.21 -14.01
C GLN A 110 -2.48 -8.80 -12.88
N ARG A 111 -1.17 -8.46 -12.91
CA ARG A 111 -0.25 -8.95 -11.88
C ARG A 111 -0.57 -8.38 -10.51
N MET A 112 -0.96 -7.12 -10.45
CA MET A 112 -1.37 -6.50 -9.20
C MET A 112 -2.56 -7.24 -8.59
N LEU A 113 -3.57 -7.55 -9.41
CA LEU A 113 -4.75 -8.27 -8.94
C LEU A 113 -4.39 -9.69 -8.47
N GLU A 114 -3.49 -10.38 -9.17
CA GLU A 114 -3.02 -11.69 -8.76
C GLU A 114 -2.39 -11.64 -7.36
N ILE A 115 -1.53 -10.64 -7.14
CA ILE A 115 -0.86 -10.47 -5.85
C ILE A 115 -1.86 -10.12 -4.76
N VAL A 116 -2.75 -9.18 -5.02
CA VAL A 116 -3.78 -8.78 -4.05
C VAL A 116 -4.66 -9.98 -3.66
N ARG A 117 -5.09 -10.75 -4.64
CA ARG A 117 -5.94 -11.93 -4.40
C ARG A 117 -5.24 -13.01 -3.58
N THR A 118 -3.91 -13.05 -3.61
CA THR A 118 -3.15 -13.98 -2.79
C THR A 118 -3.35 -13.71 -1.29
N PHE A 119 -3.57 -12.46 -0.91
CA PHE A 119 -3.68 -12.06 0.49
C PHE A 119 -5.12 -11.84 0.94
N ILE A 120 -5.97 -11.41 0.07
CA ILE A 120 -7.36 -11.12 0.39
C ILE A 120 -8.34 -11.56 -0.70
#